data_59ea7dd07f2e526ef729efee6c1fe3d0
#
_entry.id   59ea7dd07f2e526ef729efee6c1fe3d0
#
_cell.length_a   1.000
_cell.length_b   1.000
_cell.length_c   1.000
_cell.angle_alpha   90.00
_cell.angle_beta   90.00
_cell.angle_gamma   90.00
#
_symmetry.space_group_name_H-M   'P 1'
#
loop_
_entity.id
_entity.type
_entity.pdbx_description
1 polymer ?
#
loop_
_entity_poly.entity_id
_entity_poly.type
_entity_poly.pdbx_seq_one_letter_code
_entity_poly.pdbx_strand_id
1 'polypeptide(L)'
;MLQFITNASSHDEIISQVHKAIAGGCRWVQLRLKGADDAEIYMVGKALRALCDQYEATLILDDAVRMVPVIGADGVHLGKQDMPVDEARKLLGPDKIIGGTANTFEDVERLARQGANYIGCGPFRFTTTKKNLSPLLGLEGYAAILEQMRQQQIDLPLIAIGGITVEDVPDLVDLGVSGIAISGAILEAKKPDVMMRKFIRVENKARKLKNKSNTKKV
;
A
#
# COMPACT_ATOMS: atom_id res chain seq x y z
N MET A 1 1.10 7.62 6.14
CA MET A 1 0.26 7.28 4.96
C MET A 1 -0.36 5.90 5.17
N LEU A 2 -1.67 5.76 4.98
CA LEU A 2 -2.36 4.49 5.20
C LEU A 2 -3.10 4.06 3.94
N GLN A 3 -2.71 2.92 3.38
CA GLN A 3 -3.31 2.33 2.19
C GLN A 3 -4.26 1.19 2.57
N PHE A 4 -5.44 1.17 1.98
CA PHE A 4 -6.35 0.03 2.06
C PHE A 4 -6.29 -0.79 0.77
N ILE A 5 -6.12 -2.11 0.90
CA ILE A 5 -6.09 -3.04 -0.23
C ILE A 5 -7.34 -3.92 -0.17
N THR A 6 -8.11 -3.95 -1.25
CA THR A 6 -9.30 -4.79 -1.36
C THR A 6 -8.94 -6.28 -1.42
N ASN A 7 -9.85 -7.12 -0.92
CA ASN A 7 -9.69 -8.57 -0.98
C ASN A 7 -11.06 -9.25 -0.98
N ALA A 8 -11.65 -9.38 -2.14
CA ALA A 8 -12.90 -10.11 -2.36
C ALA A 8 -12.96 -10.65 -3.80
N SER A 9 -13.90 -11.54 -4.04
CA SER A 9 -14.17 -12.13 -5.36
C SER A 9 -15.41 -11.54 -6.02
N SER A 10 -16.29 -10.84 -5.29
CA SER A 10 -17.46 -10.20 -5.85
C SER A 10 -17.27 -8.67 -5.98
N HIS A 11 -17.80 -8.11 -7.05
CA HIS A 11 -17.73 -6.68 -7.34
C HIS A 11 -18.41 -5.83 -6.26
N ASP A 12 -19.61 -6.22 -5.84
CA ASP A 12 -20.38 -5.49 -4.81
C ASP A 12 -19.65 -5.49 -3.46
N GLU A 13 -19.01 -6.61 -3.13
CA GLU A 13 -18.22 -6.72 -1.91
C GLU A 13 -17.01 -5.78 -1.94
N ILE A 14 -16.28 -5.71 -3.05
CA ILE A 14 -15.14 -4.79 -3.22
C ILE A 14 -15.60 -3.33 -3.07
N ILE A 15 -16.68 -2.95 -3.74
CA ILE A 15 -17.22 -1.58 -3.63
C ILE A 15 -17.63 -1.28 -2.19
N SER A 16 -18.30 -2.23 -1.52
CA SER A 16 -18.69 -2.11 -0.10
C SER A 16 -17.46 -1.97 0.82
N GLN A 17 -16.39 -2.74 0.57
CA GLN A 17 -15.14 -2.66 1.33
C GLN A 17 -14.51 -1.25 1.23
N VAL A 18 -14.39 -0.73 0.01
CA VAL A 18 -13.83 0.60 -0.24
C VAL A 18 -14.71 1.70 0.38
N HIS A 19 -16.02 1.58 0.26
CA HIS A 19 -16.97 2.52 0.89
C HIS A 19 -16.74 2.61 2.40
N LYS A 20 -16.62 1.46 3.09
CA LYS A 20 -16.35 1.39 4.54
C LYS A 20 -14.98 1.97 4.89
N ALA A 21 -13.95 1.66 4.09
CA ALA A 21 -12.60 2.19 4.30
C ALA A 21 -12.58 3.73 4.17
N ILE A 22 -13.20 4.28 3.12
CA ILE A 22 -13.31 5.73 2.90
C ILE A 22 -14.13 6.40 4.00
N ALA A 23 -15.25 5.81 4.43
CA ALA A 23 -16.05 6.29 5.56
C ALA A 23 -15.24 6.30 6.87
N GLY A 24 -14.26 5.41 6.99
CA GLY A 24 -13.28 5.38 8.07
C GLY A 24 -12.18 6.44 7.95
N GLY A 25 -12.10 7.18 6.86
CA GLY A 25 -11.11 8.23 6.60
C GLY A 25 -9.93 7.80 5.71
N CYS A 26 -9.96 6.61 5.13
CA CYS A 26 -8.95 6.19 4.15
C CYS A 26 -8.99 7.10 2.91
N ARG A 27 -7.80 7.46 2.40
CA ARG A 27 -7.64 8.29 1.18
C ARG A 27 -6.63 7.70 0.20
N TRP A 28 -6.28 6.43 0.38
CA TRP A 28 -5.40 5.70 -0.52
C TRP A 28 -5.89 4.26 -0.63
N VAL A 29 -6.45 3.92 -1.79
CA VAL A 29 -7.09 2.63 -2.06
C VAL A 29 -6.31 1.90 -3.14
N GLN A 30 -6.08 0.60 -2.95
CA GLN A 30 -5.59 -0.30 -4.00
C GLN A 30 -6.68 -1.30 -4.33
N LEU A 31 -7.13 -1.27 -5.59
CA LEU A 31 -8.01 -2.30 -6.15
C LEU A 31 -7.21 -3.53 -6.49
N ARG A 32 -7.41 -4.59 -5.73
CA ARG A 32 -6.85 -5.90 -6.00
C ARG A 32 -7.99 -6.88 -6.29
N LEU A 33 -8.05 -7.35 -7.53
CA LEU A 33 -9.07 -8.25 -8.05
C LEU A 33 -8.38 -9.40 -8.79
N LYS A 34 -7.90 -10.39 -8.05
CA LYS A 34 -7.11 -11.50 -8.59
C LYS A 34 -7.94 -12.42 -9.48
N GLY A 35 -7.39 -12.73 -10.67
CA GLY A 35 -8.00 -13.62 -11.64
C GLY A 35 -9.12 -13.00 -12.45
N ALA A 36 -9.42 -11.72 -12.26
CA ALA A 36 -10.38 -10.98 -13.07
C ALA A 36 -9.82 -10.67 -14.45
N ASP A 37 -10.70 -10.60 -15.43
CA ASP A 37 -10.37 -10.11 -16.77
C ASP A 37 -10.43 -8.58 -16.85
N ASP A 38 -10.01 -8.01 -17.97
CA ASP A 38 -9.99 -6.56 -18.17
C ASP A 38 -11.39 -5.92 -18.11
N ALA A 39 -12.45 -6.64 -18.48
CA ALA A 39 -13.81 -6.14 -18.41
C ALA A 39 -14.31 -6.03 -16.97
N GLU A 40 -14.00 -7.01 -16.14
CA GLU A 40 -14.30 -7.01 -14.70
C GLU A 40 -13.51 -5.91 -13.98
N ILE A 41 -12.20 -5.78 -14.27
CA ILE A 41 -11.35 -4.73 -13.72
C ILE A 41 -11.87 -3.35 -14.14
N TYR A 42 -12.32 -3.20 -15.40
CA TYR A 42 -12.92 -1.96 -15.89
C TYR A 42 -14.19 -1.58 -15.11
N MET A 43 -15.14 -2.51 -14.98
CA MET A 43 -16.41 -2.23 -14.30
C MET A 43 -16.20 -1.81 -12.85
N VAL A 44 -15.44 -2.60 -12.08
CA VAL A 44 -15.16 -2.30 -10.67
C VAL A 44 -14.29 -1.05 -10.55
N GLY A 45 -13.27 -0.94 -11.38
CA GLY A 45 -12.35 0.20 -11.36
C GLY A 45 -13.04 1.54 -11.64
N LYS A 46 -13.98 1.58 -12.61
CA LYS A 46 -14.77 2.80 -12.90
C LYS A 46 -15.68 3.18 -11.72
N ALA A 47 -16.32 2.20 -11.09
CA ALA A 47 -17.14 2.46 -9.91
C ALA A 47 -16.28 3.00 -8.74
N LEU A 48 -15.10 2.41 -8.51
CA LEU A 48 -14.17 2.87 -7.48
C LEU A 48 -13.55 4.23 -7.82
N ARG A 49 -13.29 4.51 -9.11
CA ARG A 49 -12.79 5.85 -9.51
C ARG A 49 -13.79 6.93 -9.13
N ALA A 50 -15.07 6.75 -9.49
CA ALA A 50 -16.13 7.70 -9.13
C ALA A 50 -16.24 7.91 -7.61
N LEU A 51 -16.14 6.82 -6.83
CA LEU A 51 -16.14 6.88 -5.37
C LEU A 51 -14.90 7.61 -4.83
N CYS A 52 -13.71 7.30 -5.36
CA CYS A 52 -12.48 7.95 -4.95
C CYS A 52 -12.47 9.45 -5.30
N ASP A 53 -13.01 9.85 -6.45
CA ASP A 53 -13.12 11.26 -6.85
C ASP A 53 -13.99 12.05 -5.86
N GLN A 54 -15.13 11.48 -5.45
CA GLN A 54 -16.02 12.11 -4.48
C GLN A 54 -15.36 12.43 -3.14
N TYR A 55 -14.34 11.65 -2.75
CA TYR A 55 -13.67 11.76 -1.45
C TYR A 55 -12.19 12.16 -1.56
N GLU A 56 -11.75 12.63 -2.73
CA GLU A 56 -10.34 13.00 -2.98
C GLU A 56 -9.35 11.89 -2.58
N ALA A 57 -9.71 10.63 -2.88
CA ALA A 57 -8.90 9.47 -2.57
C ALA A 57 -8.11 9.01 -3.80
N THR A 58 -6.87 8.61 -3.57
CA THR A 58 -6.00 7.98 -4.57
C THR A 58 -6.44 6.57 -4.86
N LEU A 59 -6.59 6.22 -6.15
CA LEU A 59 -6.90 4.88 -6.63
C LEU A 59 -5.70 4.26 -7.35
N ILE A 60 -5.17 3.17 -6.80
CA ILE A 60 -4.12 2.35 -7.39
C ILE A 60 -4.72 1.03 -7.87
N LEU A 61 -4.33 0.55 -9.04
CA LEU A 61 -4.69 -0.79 -9.51
C LEU A 61 -3.58 -1.79 -9.13
N ASP A 62 -3.95 -3.02 -8.78
CA ASP A 62 -3.00 -4.13 -8.59
C ASP A 62 -2.72 -4.76 -9.97
N ASP A 63 -1.45 -4.82 -10.39
CA ASP A 63 -0.92 -5.47 -11.59
C ASP A 63 -1.42 -4.93 -12.96
N ALA A 64 -2.60 -4.32 -13.04
CA ALA A 64 -3.31 -4.00 -14.28
C ALA A 64 -2.84 -2.68 -14.94
N VAL A 65 -1.58 -2.64 -15.42
CA VAL A 65 -0.94 -1.43 -16.00
C VAL A 65 -1.78 -0.80 -17.11
N ARG A 66 -2.25 -1.60 -18.07
CA ARG A 66 -2.99 -1.11 -19.25
C ARG A 66 -4.35 -0.51 -18.90
N MET A 67 -4.92 -0.92 -17.77
CA MET A 67 -6.21 -0.41 -17.29
C MET A 67 -6.11 0.94 -16.57
N VAL A 68 -4.92 1.36 -16.17
CA VAL A 68 -4.72 2.65 -15.48
C VAL A 68 -5.27 3.84 -16.28
N PRO A 69 -4.89 4.08 -17.54
CA PRO A 69 -5.44 5.18 -18.33
C PRO A 69 -6.92 4.98 -18.69
N VAL A 70 -7.35 3.74 -18.90
CA VAL A 70 -8.73 3.40 -19.29
C VAL A 70 -9.73 3.71 -18.18
N ILE A 71 -9.37 3.39 -16.94
CA ILE A 71 -10.16 3.65 -15.74
C ILE A 71 -10.00 5.11 -15.29
N GLY A 72 -8.86 5.72 -15.54
CA GLY A 72 -8.47 7.00 -14.98
C GLY A 72 -7.88 6.86 -13.58
N ALA A 73 -7.30 5.69 -13.24
CA ALA A 73 -6.65 5.47 -11.96
C ALA A 73 -5.39 6.35 -11.82
N ASP A 74 -5.00 6.63 -10.58
CA ASP A 74 -3.84 7.45 -10.28
C ASP A 74 -2.52 6.70 -10.48
N GLY A 75 -2.57 5.36 -10.46
CA GLY A 75 -1.39 4.55 -10.67
C GLY A 75 -1.62 3.06 -10.54
N VAL A 76 -0.51 2.33 -10.41
CA VAL A 76 -0.46 0.86 -10.33
C VAL A 76 0.52 0.41 -9.25
N HIS A 77 0.26 -0.74 -8.64
CA HIS A 77 1.22 -1.48 -7.81
C HIS A 77 1.60 -2.78 -8.49
N LEU A 78 2.89 -3.08 -8.56
CA LEU A 78 3.45 -4.21 -9.29
C LEU A 78 4.15 -5.19 -8.36
N GLY A 79 3.79 -6.45 -8.45
CA GLY A 79 4.48 -7.54 -7.77
C GLY A 79 5.78 -7.92 -8.48
N LYS A 80 6.52 -8.84 -7.89
CA LYS A 80 7.84 -9.29 -8.40
C LYS A 80 7.77 -10.03 -9.74
N GLN A 81 6.62 -10.60 -10.09
CA GLN A 81 6.41 -11.38 -11.32
C GLN A 81 5.58 -10.63 -12.35
N ASP A 82 5.17 -9.41 -12.04
CA ASP A 82 4.41 -8.56 -12.92
C ASP A 82 5.35 -7.75 -13.84
N MET A 83 4.79 -6.86 -14.63
CA MET A 83 5.56 -5.97 -15.51
C MET A 83 6.62 -5.21 -14.71
N PRO A 84 7.88 -5.12 -15.17
CA PRO A 84 8.90 -4.29 -14.53
C PRO A 84 8.46 -2.81 -14.42
N VAL A 85 8.84 -2.15 -13.33
CA VAL A 85 8.45 -0.75 -13.03
C VAL A 85 8.89 0.22 -14.13
N ASP A 86 10.09 0.05 -14.69
CA ASP A 86 10.60 0.90 -15.77
C ASP A 86 9.87 0.70 -17.10
N GLU A 87 9.36 -0.51 -17.37
CA GLU A 87 8.48 -0.76 -18.51
C GLU A 87 7.09 -0.14 -18.30
N ALA A 88 6.51 -0.30 -17.12
CA ALA A 88 5.26 0.35 -16.76
C ALA A 88 5.38 1.89 -16.84
N ARG A 89 6.52 2.45 -16.42
CA ARG A 89 6.81 3.88 -16.53
C ARG A 89 6.82 4.38 -17.98
N LYS A 90 7.37 3.61 -18.90
CA LYS A 90 7.34 3.95 -20.34
C LYS A 90 5.92 3.99 -20.91
N LEU A 91 5.03 3.10 -20.42
CA LEU A 91 3.64 3.03 -20.86
C LEU A 91 2.76 4.11 -20.23
N LEU A 92 2.97 4.42 -18.94
CA LEU A 92 2.09 5.29 -18.17
C LEU A 92 2.53 6.75 -18.14
N GLY A 93 3.78 7.03 -18.54
CA GLY A 93 4.35 8.38 -18.45
C GLY A 93 4.80 8.76 -17.03
N PRO A 94 5.34 9.99 -16.84
CA PRO A 94 5.96 10.43 -15.60
C PRO A 94 4.97 10.70 -14.45
N ASP A 95 3.72 11.01 -14.77
CA ASP A 95 2.76 11.54 -13.79
C ASP A 95 2.03 10.44 -13.00
N LYS A 96 2.05 9.19 -13.47
CA LYS A 96 1.36 8.09 -12.79
C LYS A 96 2.19 7.52 -11.66
N ILE A 97 1.51 7.19 -10.56
CA ILE A 97 2.11 6.55 -9.38
C ILE A 97 2.39 5.08 -9.71
N ILE A 98 3.64 4.64 -9.57
CA ILE A 98 4.00 3.23 -9.71
C ILE A 98 4.66 2.76 -8.43
N GLY A 99 4.00 1.83 -7.74
CA GLY A 99 4.56 1.13 -6.60
C GLY A 99 5.13 -0.23 -7.00
N GLY A 100 6.06 -0.73 -6.21
CA GLY A 100 6.62 -2.06 -6.42
C GLY A 100 6.75 -2.86 -5.13
N THR A 101 6.66 -4.18 -5.23
CA THR A 101 6.80 -5.10 -4.09
C THR A 101 8.27 -5.42 -3.80
N ALA A 102 8.70 -5.25 -2.55
CA ALA A 102 9.98 -5.68 -2.02
C ALA A 102 9.81 -6.65 -0.85
N ASN A 103 10.74 -7.60 -0.74
CA ASN A 103 10.87 -8.50 0.41
C ASN A 103 12.30 -8.47 0.97
N THR A 104 13.27 -7.95 0.23
CA THR A 104 14.68 -7.81 0.57
C THR A 104 15.18 -6.42 0.19
N PHE A 105 16.39 -6.09 0.63
CA PHE A 105 17.04 -4.83 0.26
C PHE A 105 17.38 -4.77 -1.23
N GLU A 106 17.79 -5.88 -1.83
CA GLU A 106 18.07 -5.98 -3.27
C GLU A 106 16.82 -5.66 -4.12
N ASP A 107 15.63 -6.04 -3.63
CA ASP A 107 14.37 -5.62 -4.26
C ASP A 107 14.19 -4.10 -4.18
N VAL A 108 14.50 -3.49 -3.04
CA VAL A 108 14.44 -2.03 -2.84
C VAL A 108 15.36 -1.31 -3.81
N GLU A 109 16.64 -1.74 -3.91
CA GLU A 109 17.59 -1.17 -4.85
C GLU A 109 17.11 -1.27 -6.31
N ARG A 110 16.61 -2.46 -6.69
CA ARG A 110 16.07 -2.67 -8.04
C ARG A 110 14.92 -1.71 -8.34
N LEU A 111 13.96 -1.59 -7.44
CA LEU A 111 12.81 -0.71 -7.58
C LEU A 111 13.22 0.78 -7.64
N ALA A 112 14.21 1.16 -6.85
CA ALA A 112 14.76 2.52 -6.88
C ALA A 112 15.38 2.83 -8.25
N ARG A 113 16.22 1.92 -8.78
CA ARG A 113 16.81 2.07 -10.12
C ARG A 113 15.76 2.10 -11.24
N GLN A 114 14.65 1.37 -11.08
CA GLN A 114 13.56 1.33 -12.06
C GLN A 114 12.63 2.55 -11.97
N GLY A 115 12.78 3.42 -10.98
CA GLY A 115 11.98 4.64 -10.85
C GLY A 115 10.59 4.43 -10.21
N ALA A 116 10.47 3.52 -9.24
CA ALA A 116 9.27 3.39 -8.42
C ALA A 116 9.00 4.69 -7.63
N ASN A 117 7.73 4.97 -7.36
CA ASN A 117 7.33 6.09 -6.50
C ASN A 117 7.20 5.69 -5.03
N TYR A 118 6.96 4.41 -4.76
CA TYR A 118 6.92 3.86 -3.41
C TYR A 118 7.17 2.35 -3.44
N ILE A 119 7.49 1.81 -2.29
CA ILE A 119 7.80 0.38 -2.10
C ILE A 119 6.80 -0.21 -1.11
N GLY A 120 6.06 -1.23 -1.53
CA GLY A 120 5.29 -2.10 -0.65
C GLY A 120 6.19 -3.22 -0.12
N CYS A 121 6.63 -3.09 1.13
CA CYS A 121 7.61 -4.00 1.72
C CYS A 121 6.96 -4.94 2.75
N GLY A 122 7.20 -6.25 2.62
CA GLY A 122 6.65 -7.24 3.54
C GLY A 122 6.88 -8.69 3.11
N PRO A 123 6.28 -9.67 3.79
CA PRO A 123 5.27 -9.47 4.85
C PRO A 123 5.90 -9.19 6.22
N PHE A 124 5.23 -8.33 7.02
CA PHE A 124 5.65 -8.07 8.39
C PHE A 124 5.52 -9.33 9.27
N ARG A 125 4.34 -10.00 9.21
CA ARG A 125 4.10 -11.29 9.83
C ARG A 125 3.25 -12.18 8.93
N PHE A 126 2.99 -13.40 9.36
CA PHE A 126 2.14 -14.34 8.64
C PHE A 126 0.76 -13.73 8.34
N THR A 127 0.26 -13.99 7.13
CA THR A 127 -1.07 -13.56 6.68
C THR A 127 -1.64 -14.56 5.69
N THR A 128 -2.93 -14.75 5.73
CA THR A 128 -3.67 -15.63 4.80
C THR A 128 -4.09 -14.90 3.51
N THR A 129 -3.93 -13.58 3.45
CA THR A 129 -4.36 -12.74 2.31
C THR A 129 -3.56 -13.05 1.02
N LYS A 130 -2.32 -13.55 1.14
CA LYS A 130 -1.46 -13.92 0.00
C LYS A 130 -1.00 -15.37 0.17
N LYS A 131 -1.15 -16.21 -0.90
CA LYS A 131 -0.85 -17.66 -0.84
C LYS A 131 0.64 -17.98 -0.73
N ASN A 132 1.50 -17.23 -1.42
CA ASN A 132 2.96 -17.46 -1.43
C ASN A 132 3.63 -16.33 -0.65
N LEU A 133 3.95 -16.59 0.61
CA LEU A 133 4.63 -15.61 1.47
C LEU A 133 6.15 -15.75 1.33
N SER A 134 6.82 -14.62 1.16
CA SER A 134 8.25 -14.49 1.38
C SER A 134 8.58 -14.63 2.87
N PRO A 135 9.86 -14.80 3.25
CA PRO A 135 10.25 -14.79 4.65
C PRO A 135 9.70 -13.59 5.42
N LEU A 136 9.27 -13.81 6.65
CA LEU A 136 8.71 -12.78 7.50
C LEU A 136 9.78 -11.78 7.92
N LEU A 137 9.51 -10.49 7.80
CA LEU A 137 10.47 -9.44 8.14
C LEU A 137 10.49 -9.10 9.63
N GLY A 138 9.34 -9.01 10.29
CA GLY A 138 9.25 -8.50 11.64
C GLY A 138 9.87 -7.09 11.77
N LEU A 139 10.02 -6.58 12.98
CA LEU A 139 10.67 -5.28 13.22
C LEU A 139 12.15 -5.28 12.84
N GLU A 140 12.86 -6.37 13.08
CA GLU A 140 14.29 -6.50 12.78
C GLU A 140 14.58 -6.41 11.29
N GLY A 141 13.78 -7.11 10.45
CA GLY A 141 13.92 -7.06 9.00
C GLY A 141 13.66 -5.65 8.44
N TYR A 142 12.64 -4.95 8.95
CA TYR A 142 12.41 -3.56 8.56
C TYR A 142 13.55 -2.64 9.01
N ALA A 143 14.06 -2.79 10.23
CA ALA A 143 15.20 -2.02 10.73
C ALA A 143 16.41 -2.19 9.83
N ALA A 144 16.73 -3.43 9.45
CA ALA A 144 17.85 -3.74 8.57
C ALA A 144 17.71 -3.13 7.17
N ILE A 145 16.51 -3.24 6.55
CA ILE A 145 16.24 -2.66 5.23
C ILE A 145 16.32 -1.13 5.28
N LEU A 146 15.69 -0.49 6.27
CA LEU A 146 15.71 0.97 6.40
C LEU A 146 17.10 1.52 6.68
N GLU A 147 17.94 0.77 7.40
CA GLU A 147 19.35 1.15 7.63
C GLU A 147 20.13 1.11 6.32
N GLN A 148 19.99 0.05 5.52
CA GLN A 148 20.65 -0.07 4.22
C GLN A 148 20.14 1.02 3.24
N MET A 149 18.85 1.35 3.24
CA MET A 149 18.31 2.47 2.46
C MET A 149 18.99 3.79 2.82
N ARG A 150 19.20 4.06 4.14
CA ARG A 150 19.91 5.26 4.60
C ARG A 150 21.36 5.28 4.13
N GLN A 151 22.06 4.18 4.26
CA GLN A 151 23.47 4.05 3.84
C GLN A 151 23.64 4.27 2.33
N GLN A 152 22.68 3.79 1.52
CA GLN A 152 22.68 3.94 0.07
C GLN A 152 21.97 5.20 -0.43
N GLN A 153 21.50 6.06 0.47
CA GLN A 153 20.80 7.31 0.16
C GLN A 153 19.54 7.09 -0.71
N ILE A 154 18.84 5.96 -0.51
CA ILE A 154 17.59 5.66 -1.20
C ILE A 154 16.45 6.31 -0.41
N ASP A 155 15.91 7.42 -0.95
CA ASP A 155 14.82 8.18 -0.35
C ASP A 155 13.48 7.84 -1.04
N LEU A 156 13.07 6.57 -0.96
CA LEU A 156 11.76 6.11 -1.44
C LEU A 156 10.82 5.83 -0.26
N PRO A 157 9.55 6.23 -0.34
CA PRO A 157 8.56 5.86 0.65
C PRO A 157 8.44 4.34 0.78
N LEU A 158 8.76 3.79 1.96
CA LEU A 158 8.60 2.38 2.28
C LEU A 158 7.29 2.19 3.06
N ILE A 159 6.37 1.40 2.49
CA ILE A 159 5.06 1.10 3.02
C ILE A 159 5.08 -0.33 3.56
N ALA A 160 4.93 -0.47 4.87
CA ALA A 160 4.91 -1.77 5.53
C ALA A 160 3.58 -2.50 5.24
N ILE A 161 3.66 -3.81 4.96
CA ILE A 161 2.48 -4.64 4.63
C ILE A 161 2.61 -6.05 5.20
N GLY A 162 1.47 -6.69 5.41
CA GLY A 162 1.35 -8.13 5.71
C GLY A 162 1.17 -8.42 7.19
N GLY A 163 -0.06 -8.74 7.60
CA GLY A 163 -0.41 -9.15 8.96
C GLY A 163 -0.26 -8.05 10.02
N ILE A 164 -0.28 -6.78 9.64
CA ILE A 164 -0.12 -5.64 10.55
C ILE A 164 -1.41 -5.39 11.31
N THR A 165 -1.29 -5.26 12.64
CA THR A 165 -2.36 -4.87 13.56
C THR A 165 -2.19 -3.42 14.02
N VAL A 166 -3.21 -2.86 14.70
CA VAL A 166 -3.13 -1.49 15.23
C VAL A 166 -2.01 -1.33 16.25
N GLU A 167 -1.72 -2.39 16.98
CA GLU A 167 -0.72 -2.42 18.05
C GLU A 167 0.71 -2.30 17.49
N ASP A 168 0.95 -2.72 16.24
CA ASP A 168 2.25 -2.67 15.57
C ASP A 168 2.59 -1.26 15.03
N VAL A 169 1.57 -0.43 14.84
CA VAL A 169 1.71 0.86 14.14
C VAL A 169 2.74 1.80 14.80
N PRO A 170 2.77 1.97 16.14
CA PRO A 170 3.76 2.83 16.77
C PRO A 170 5.21 2.40 16.49
N ASP A 171 5.51 1.12 16.65
CA ASP A 171 6.87 0.59 16.46
C ASP A 171 7.33 0.71 15.00
N LEU A 172 6.45 0.42 14.04
CA LEU A 172 6.74 0.61 12.62
C LEU A 172 7.00 2.09 12.27
N VAL A 173 6.21 3.01 12.83
CA VAL A 173 6.44 4.45 12.66
C VAL A 173 7.76 4.88 13.28
N ASP A 174 8.10 4.37 14.46
CA ASP A 174 9.37 4.70 15.15
C ASP A 174 10.58 4.17 14.38
N LEU A 175 10.49 3.02 13.75
CA LEU A 175 11.53 2.52 12.85
C LEU A 175 11.75 3.44 11.64
N GLY A 176 10.72 4.10 11.15
CA GLY A 176 10.83 5.05 10.05
C GLY A 176 10.08 4.66 8.77
N VAL A 177 9.18 3.66 8.81
CA VAL A 177 8.35 3.37 7.64
C VAL A 177 7.51 4.58 7.27
N SER A 178 7.36 4.82 5.97
CA SER A 178 6.65 5.98 5.44
C SER A 178 5.13 5.82 5.50
N GLY A 179 4.65 4.58 5.52
CA GLY A 179 3.24 4.26 5.58
C GLY A 179 2.97 2.79 5.88
N ILE A 180 1.69 2.45 5.92
CA ILE A 180 1.22 1.09 6.23
C ILE A 180 0.12 0.73 5.23
N ALA A 181 0.18 -0.47 4.66
CA ALA A 181 -0.86 -1.05 3.83
C ALA A 181 -1.57 -2.19 4.58
N ILE A 182 -2.89 -2.14 4.61
CA ILE A 182 -3.74 -3.06 5.36
C ILE A 182 -4.90 -3.58 4.50
N SER A 183 -5.28 -4.83 4.78
CA SER A 183 -6.44 -5.49 4.18
C SER A 183 -7.21 -6.27 5.27
N GLY A 184 -6.74 -7.46 5.64
CA GLY A 184 -7.42 -8.37 6.57
C GLY A 184 -7.83 -7.71 7.89
N ALA A 185 -6.96 -6.92 8.51
CA ALA A 185 -7.26 -6.24 9.78
C ALA A 185 -8.50 -5.31 9.72
N ILE A 186 -8.82 -4.81 8.52
CA ILE A 186 -10.05 -4.03 8.30
C ILE A 186 -11.22 -4.94 7.96
N LEU A 187 -11.01 -5.91 7.07
CA LEU A 187 -12.08 -6.75 6.52
C LEU A 187 -12.67 -7.71 7.58
N GLU A 188 -11.84 -8.20 8.49
CA GLU A 188 -12.23 -9.11 9.58
C GLU A 188 -12.83 -8.37 10.79
N ALA A 189 -12.75 -7.04 10.81
CA ALA A 189 -13.29 -6.25 11.90
C ALA A 189 -14.83 -6.21 11.86
N LYS A 190 -15.48 -6.33 13.02
CA LYS A 190 -16.96 -6.19 13.14
C LYS A 190 -17.47 -4.85 12.60
N LYS A 191 -16.66 -3.79 12.68
CA LYS A 191 -16.95 -2.44 12.18
C LYS A 191 -15.72 -1.92 11.40
N PRO A 192 -15.59 -2.20 10.11
CA PRO A 192 -14.43 -1.85 9.30
C PRO A 192 -14.10 -0.36 9.28
N ASP A 193 -15.11 0.50 9.21
CA ASP A 193 -14.95 1.96 9.25
C ASP A 193 -14.40 2.46 10.59
N VAL A 194 -14.82 1.87 11.70
CA VAL A 194 -14.30 2.19 13.05
C VAL A 194 -12.86 1.72 13.18
N MET A 195 -12.54 0.52 12.66
CA MET A 195 -11.17 -0.01 12.69
C MET A 195 -10.24 0.85 11.82
N MET A 196 -10.67 1.27 10.66
CA MET A 196 -9.91 2.19 9.80
C MET A 196 -9.60 3.51 10.52
N ARG A 197 -10.61 4.13 11.16
CA ARG A 197 -10.40 5.33 11.99
C ARG A 197 -9.39 5.10 13.11
N LYS A 198 -9.43 3.92 13.74
CA LYS A 198 -8.47 3.56 14.81
C LYS A 198 -7.04 3.52 14.27
N PHE A 199 -6.81 2.86 13.13
CA PHE A 199 -5.50 2.83 12.47
C PHE A 199 -4.98 4.23 12.15
N ILE A 200 -5.79 5.06 11.49
CA ILE A 200 -5.43 6.43 11.12
C ILE A 200 -5.08 7.27 12.38
N ARG A 201 -5.88 7.15 13.43
CA ARG A 201 -5.65 7.89 14.67
C ARG A 201 -4.35 7.48 15.35
N VAL A 202 -4.06 6.17 15.40
CA VAL A 202 -2.83 5.66 16.03
C VAL A 202 -1.61 6.06 15.20
N GLU A 203 -1.65 5.92 13.87
CA GLU A 203 -0.56 6.37 13.00
C GLU A 203 -0.28 7.86 13.16
N ASN A 204 -1.30 8.71 13.11
CA ASN A 204 -1.15 10.16 13.28
C ASN A 204 -0.56 10.53 14.65
N LYS A 205 -0.96 9.82 15.71
CA LYS A 205 -0.41 10.02 17.05
C LYS A 205 1.06 9.65 17.12
N ALA A 206 1.42 8.47 16.59
CA ALA A 206 2.81 7.99 16.57
C ALA A 206 3.72 8.96 15.80
N ARG A 207 3.31 9.41 14.59
CA ARG A 207 4.08 10.37 13.78
C ARG A 207 4.26 11.72 14.51
N LYS A 208 3.23 12.22 15.16
CA LYS A 208 3.33 13.47 15.96
C LYS A 208 4.33 13.35 17.12
N LEU A 209 4.37 12.19 17.78
CA LEU A 209 5.31 11.94 18.87
C LEU A 209 6.76 11.85 18.35
N LYS A 210 6.98 11.10 17.28
CA LYS A 210 8.29 10.98 16.62
C LYS A 210 8.84 12.33 16.18
N ASN A 211 8.04 13.17 15.54
CA ASN A 211 8.46 14.49 15.11
C ASN A 211 8.86 15.39 16.29
N LYS A 212 8.11 15.34 17.42
CA LYS A 212 8.46 16.10 18.65
C LYS A 212 9.77 15.62 19.28
N SER A 213 10.07 14.33 19.22
CA SER A 213 11.32 13.80 19.77
C SER A 213 12.54 14.19 18.93
N ASN A 214 12.38 14.26 17.60
CA ASN A 214 13.43 14.71 16.69
C ASN A 214 13.73 16.21 16.85
N THR A 215 12.71 17.06 17.04
CA THR A 215 12.90 18.51 17.26
C THR A 215 13.59 18.85 18.59
N LYS A 216 13.57 17.95 19.58
CA LYS A 216 14.26 18.15 20.87
C LYS A 216 15.73 17.70 20.86
N LYS A 217 16.19 17.04 19.80
CA LYS A 217 17.58 16.55 19.67
C LYS A 217 18.45 17.45 18.79
N VAL A 218 17.90 18.51 18.23
CA VAL A 218 18.56 19.62 17.52
C VAL A 218 18.65 20.84 18.44
#